data_cd21223b19c72b2bea5718be5a7c8fbd
#
_entry.id   cd21223b19c72b2bea5718be5a7c8fbd
#
_cell.length_a   1.000
_cell.length_b   1.000
_cell.length_c   1.000
_cell.angle_alpha   90.00
_cell.angle_beta   90.00
_cell.angle_gamma   90.00
#
_symmetry.space_group_name_H-M   'P 1'
#
loop_
_entity.id
_entity.type
_entity.pdbx_description
1 polymer ?
#
loop_
_entity_poly.entity_id
_entity_poly.type
_entity_poly.pdbx_seq_one_letter_code
_entity_poly.pdbx_strand_id
1 'polypeptide(L)'
;MLREFLENTSQGLKDGIPSFYKGHPLAISIREDGRKIIESLLPNHFEDYKVEGSAGRGRWADIPWVAIYNCSITDKASQGYYPVYLIPNSSNKIILGLGQSFQEAEKEYGKDSNQNLDKQAEIMRMKIPEFKSFFSSSKPKIEINGRLNYKSGHVYHIEYDAADLPSEEELVANLHNMLDAYETLFFRGGRD
;
A
#
# COMPACT_ATOMS: atom_id res chain seq x y z
N MET A 1 13.98 -6.71 -10.21
CA MET A 1 13.21 -7.54 -9.27
C MET A 1 11.94 -6.83 -8.78
N LEU A 2 12.04 -5.78 -7.95
CA LEU A 2 10.84 -5.00 -7.54
C LEU A 2 10.21 -4.28 -8.72
N ARG A 3 11.03 -3.59 -9.51
CA ARG A 3 10.59 -2.89 -10.72
C ARG A 3 9.88 -3.84 -11.69
N GLU A 4 10.51 -4.94 -12.03
CA GLU A 4 9.95 -5.96 -12.92
C GLU A 4 8.62 -6.55 -12.39
N PHE A 5 8.53 -6.81 -11.08
CA PHE A 5 7.29 -7.27 -10.44
C PHE A 5 6.16 -6.25 -10.61
N LEU A 6 6.44 -4.97 -10.35
CA LEU A 6 5.45 -3.90 -10.47
C LEU A 6 5.02 -3.68 -11.92
N GLU A 7 5.97 -3.69 -12.88
CA GLU A 7 5.69 -3.60 -14.32
C GLU A 7 4.79 -4.75 -14.78
N ASN A 8 5.21 -6.00 -14.54
CA ASN A 8 4.50 -7.20 -14.97
C ASN A 8 3.10 -7.28 -14.34
N THR A 9 2.97 -6.92 -13.06
CA THR A 9 1.68 -6.93 -12.36
C THR A 9 0.74 -5.89 -12.96
N SER A 10 1.21 -4.65 -13.14
CA SER A 10 0.39 -3.58 -13.72
C SER A 10 -0.02 -3.90 -15.16
N GLN A 11 0.91 -4.40 -15.98
CA GLN A 11 0.62 -4.79 -17.36
C GLN A 11 -0.38 -5.95 -17.40
N GLY A 12 -0.18 -7.00 -16.62
CA GLY A 12 -1.07 -8.15 -16.59
C GLY A 12 -2.50 -7.81 -16.13
N LEU A 13 -2.66 -6.80 -15.26
CA LEU A 13 -3.98 -6.30 -14.85
C LEU A 13 -4.67 -5.49 -15.97
N LYS A 14 -3.91 -4.78 -16.82
CA LYS A 14 -4.43 -4.00 -17.96
C LYS A 14 -4.80 -4.85 -19.15
N ASP A 15 -4.05 -5.91 -19.44
CA ASP A 15 -4.30 -6.81 -20.56
C ASP A 15 -5.67 -7.52 -20.49
N GLY A 16 -6.35 -7.31 -19.38
CA GLY A 16 -7.69 -7.79 -19.10
C GLY A 16 -7.69 -8.71 -17.89
N ILE A 17 -8.55 -8.40 -16.95
CA ILE A 17 -8.76 -9.26 -15.78
C ILE A 17 -9.37 -10.57 -16.26
N PRO A 18 -8.66 -11.70 -16.09
CA PRO A 18 -9.16 -12.99 -16.54
C PRO A 18 -10.48 -13.35 -15.87
N SER A 19 -11.35 -14.04 -16.60
CA SER A 19 -12.67 -14.47 -16.10
C SER A 19 -12.58 -15.41 -14.89
N PHE A 20 -11.46 -16.13 -14.71
CA PHE A 20 -11.22 -16.98 -13.56
C PHE A 20 -10.10 -16.43 -12.68
N TYR A 21 -10.33 -16.46 -11.37
CA TYR A 21 -9.40 -15.96 -10.37
C TYR A 21 -8.55 -17.07 -9.74
N LYS A 22 -9.20 -18.22 -9.43
CA LYS A 22 -8.59 -19.31 -8.66
C LYS A 22 -7.46 -19.98 -9.45
N GLY A 23 -6.25 -19.95 -8.90
CA GLY A 23 -5.07 -20.55 -9.52
C GLY A 23 -4.48 -19.75 -10.68
N HIS A 24 -4.96 -18.52 -10.94
CA HIS A 24 -4.41 -17.69 -12.00
C HIS A 24 -2.97 -17.26 -11.69
N PRO A 25 -1.99 -17.40 -12.64
CA PRO A 25 -0.59 -17.07 -12.39
C PRO A 25 -0.36 -15.66 -11.85
N LEU A 26 -1.04 -14.65 -12.40
CA LEU A 26 -0.94 -13.27 -11.93
C LEU A 26 -1.40 -13.12 -10.47
N ALA A 27 -2.48 -13.80 -10.06
CA ALA A 27 -2.95 -13.76 -8.68
C ALA A 27 -1.98 -14.48 -7.72
N ILE A 28 -1.32 -15.53 -8.20
CA ILE A 28 -0.26 -16.22 -7.46
C ILE A 28 0.95 -15.31 -7.34
N SER A 29 1.39 -14.68 -8.43
CA SER A 29 2.53 -13.76 -8.44
C SER A 29 2.33 -12.60 -7.47
N ILE A 30 1.14 -11.97 -7.44
CA ILE A 30 0.86 -10.88 -6.48
C ILE A 30 0.98 -11.37 -5.03
N ARG A 31 0.47 -12.56 -4.71
CA ARG A 31 0.47 -13.11 -3.34
C ARG A 31 1.82 -13.65 -2.90
N GLU A 32 2.50 -14.36 -3.79
CA GLU A 32 3.71 -15.12 -3.44
C GLU A 32 5.00 -14.38 -3.84
N ASP A 33 5.11 -13.97 -5.12
CA ASP A 33 6.33 -13.33 -5.60
C ASP A 33 6.43 -11.91 -5.04
N GLY A 34 5.34 -11.13 -5.06
CA GLY A 34 5.30 -9.80 -4.46
C GLY A 34 5.68 -9.83 -2.98
N ARG A 35 5.15 -10.80 -2.22
CA ARG A 35 5.52 -11.02 -0.81
C ARG A 35 7.02 -11.29 -0.68
N LYS A 36 7.54 -12.30 -1.38
CA LYS A 36 8.96 -12.70 -1.29
C LYS A 36 9.93 -11.61 -1.71
N ILE A 37 9.59 -10.86 -2.77
CA ILE A 37 10.40 -9.73 -3.23
C ILE A 37 10.49 -8.67 -2.15
N ILE A 38 9.35 -8.24 -1.60
CA ILE A 38 9.34 -7.23 -0.54
C ILE A 38 10.04 -7.74 0.72
N GLU A 39 9.80 -8.98 1.15
CA GLU A 39 10.51 -9.59 2.29
C GLU A 39 12.04 -9.55 2.11
N SER A 40 12.53 -9.81 0.89
CA SER A 40 13.97 -9.78 0.59
C SER A 40 14.60 -8.38 0.61
N LEU A 41 13.78 -7.34 0.58
CA LEU A 41 14.19 -5.93 0.60
C LEU A 41 14.05 -5.29 1.99
N LEU A 42 13.44 -5.98 2.95
CA LEU A 42 13.34 -5.48 4.32
C LEU A 42 14.72 -5.42 4.97
N PRO A 43 15.05 -4.33 5.69
CA PRO A 43 16.26 -4.28 6.49
C PRO A 43 16.29 -5.35 7.59
N ASN A 44 17.49 -5.83 7.98
CA ASN A 44 17.67 -6.94 8.92
C ASN A 44 17.05 -6.76 10.31
N HIS A 45 16.78 -5.51 10.72
CA HIS A 45 16.14 -5.23 12.02
C HIS A 45 14.60 -5.30 11.99
N PHE A 46 14.01 -5.69 10.85
CA PHE A 46 12.56 -5.85 10.68
C PHE A 46 12.11 -7.31 10.91
N GLU A 47 12.61 -7.97 11.96
CA GLU A 47 12.30 -9.38 12.25
C GLU A 47 10.82 -9.62 12.57
N ASP A 48 10.15 -8.64 13.21
CA ASP A 48 8.73 -8.72 13.57
C ASP A 48 7.79 -8.19 12.47
N TYR A 49 8.28 -8.13 11.23
CA TYR A 49 7.50 -7.68 10.10
C TYR A 49 6.92 -8.85 9.30
N LYS A 50 5.70 -8.66 8.83
CA LYS A 50 4.98 -9.59 7.96
C LYS A 50 4.61 -8.90 6.66
N VAL A 51 4.81 -9.57 5.55
CA VAL A 51 4.37 -9.10 4.23
C VAL A 51 3.21 -9.97 3.73
N GLU A 52 2.17 -9.34 3.20
CA GLU A 52 1.01 -10.01 2.62
C GLU A 52 0.66 -9.39 1.27
N GLY A 53 0.49 -10.23 0.25
CA GLY A 53 -0.03 -9.85 -1.05
C GLY A 53 -1.48 -10.29 -1.23
N SER A 54 -2.29 -9.49 -1.91
CA SER A 54 -3.67 -9.83 -2.22
C SER A 54 -4.07 -9.37 -3.62
N ALA A 55 -4.55 -10.29 -4.42
CA ALA A 55 -5.20 -10.03 -5.70
C ALA A 55 -6.73 -10.06 -5.61
N GLY A 56 -7.28 -10.28 -4.40
CA GLY A 56 -8.71 -10.40 -4.12
C GLY A 56 -9.05 -11.67 -3.34
N ARG A 57 -10.33 -11.88 -3.06
CA ARG A 57 -10.86 -13.06 -2.36
C ARG A 57 -11.99 -13.69 -3.17
N GLY A 58 -11.72 -14.81 -3.83
CA GLY A 58 -12.68 -15.52 -4.70
C GLY A 58 -12.99 -14.82 -6.01
N ARG A 59 -12.70 -13.54 -6.12
CA ARG A 59 -12.73 -12.70 -7.32
C ARG A 59 -11.58 -11.72 -7.28
N TRP A 60 -11.24 -11.13 -8.42
CA TRP A 60 -10.24 -10.08 -8.52
C TRP A 60 -10.64 -8.85 -7.70
N ALA A 61 -9.68 -8.26 -7.01
CA ALA A 61 -9.82 -6.94 -6.42
C ALA A 61 -9.73 -5.86 -7.50
N ASP A 62 -10.43 -4.76 -7.33
CA ASP A 62 -10.26 -3.58 -8.17
C ASP A 62 -8.86 -2.97 -7.99
N ILE A 63 -8.29 -3.15 -6.81
CA ILE A 63 -6.94 -2.74 -6.44
C ILE A 63 -6.24 -3.92 -5.75
N PRO A 64 -5.51 -4.75 -6.48
CA PRO A 64 -4.52 -5.65 -5.90
C PRO A 64 -3.46 -4.88 -5.10
N TRP A 65 -2.91 -5.51 -4.07
CA TRP A 65 -1.98 -4.85 -3.17
C TRP A 65 -0.95 -5.80 -2.56
N VAL A 66 0.18 -5.21 -2.10
CA VAL A 66 1.15 -5.86 -1.22
C VAL A 66 1.39 -4.95 -0.03
N ALA A 67 1.09 -5.42 1.18
CA ALA A 67 1.18 -4.67 2.42
C ALA A 67 2.30 -5.20 3.33
N ILE A 68 2.85 -4.31 4.15
CA ILE A 68 3.94 -4.60 5.09
C ILE A 68 3.47 -4.23 6.49
N TYR A 69 3.42 -5.18 7.39
CA TYR A 69 2.92 -5.00 8.74
C TYR A 69 4.05 -5.09 9.76
N ASN A 70 4.12 -4.14 10.68
CA ASN A 70 4.79 -4.33 11.95
C ASN A 70 3.80 -5.05 12.88
N CYS A 71 4.11 -6.27 13.32
CA CYS A 71 3.22 -7.10 14.12
C CYS A 71 2.89 -6.49 15.50
N SER A 72 3.65 -5.51 15.96
CA SER A 72 3.30 -4.71 17.15
C SER A 72 2.16 -3.71 16.90
N ILE A 73 1.86 -3.38 15.63
CA ILE A 73 0.76 -2.49 15.25
C ILE A 73 -0.43 -3.31 14.73
N THR A 74 -0.16 -4.18 13.76
CA THR A 74 -1.16 -5.06 13.14
C THR A 74 -0.48 -6.19 12.37
N ASP A 75 -1.19 -7.29 12.17
CA ASP A 75 -0.77 -8.42 11.33
C ASP A 75 -1.68 -8.63 10.12
N LYS A 76 -2.59 -7.68 9.85
CA LYS A 76 -3.63 -7.82 8.80
C LYS A 76 -4.13 -6.47 8.27
N ALA A 77 -4.54 -6.45 7.01
CA ALA A 77 -5.03 -5.28 6.32
C ALA A 77 -6.34 -4.68 6.88
N SER A 78 -7.08 -5.44 7.68
CA SER A 78 -8.37 -5.02 8.24
C SER A 78 -8.26 -4.17 9.51
N GLN A 79 -7.04 -3.87 9.98
CA GLN A 79 -6.78 -3.08 11.19
C GLN A 79 -5.49 -2.28 11.05
N GLY A 80 -5.35 -1.22 11.86
CA GLY A 80 -4.13 -0.47 12.03
C GLY A 80 -3.78 0.42 10.84
N TYR A 81 -2.49 0.68 10.71
CA TYR A 81 -1.88 1.44 9.61
C TYR A 81 -0.59 0.76 9.19
N TYR A 82 -0.23 0.86 7.91
CA TYR A 82 0.87 0.10 7.33
C TYR A 82 1.29 0.65 5.95
N PRO A 83 2.55 0.45 5.55
CA PRO A 83 2.98 0.65 4.17
C PRO A 83 2.30 -0.35 3.22
N VAL A 84 1.90 0.12 2.05
CA VAL A 84 1.24 -0.72 1.05
C VAL A 84 1.54 -0.26 -0.37
N TYR A 85 1.83 -1.20 -1.25
CA TYR A 85 1.75 -1.01 -2.68
C TYR A 85 0.33 -1.28 -3.16
N LEU A 86 -0.30 -0.29 -3.75
CA LEU A 86 -1.62 -0.39 -4.40
C LEU A 86 -1.41 -0.40 -5.92
N ILE A 87 -1.96 -1.40 -6.60
CA ILE A 87 -1.81 -1.60 -8.05
C ILE A 87 -3.20 -1.64 -8.69
N PRO A 88 -3.82 -0.46 -8.96
CA PRO A 88 -5.16 -0.41 -9.52
C PRO A 88 -5.22 -1.03 -10.93
N ASN A 89 -6.25 -1.82 -11.20
CA ASN A 89 -6.49 -2.40 -12.50
C ASN A 89 -7.02 -1.39 -13.55
N SER A 90 -7.53 -0.26 -13.08
CA SER A 90 -8.19 0.77 -13.89
C SER A 90 -7.27 1.95 -14.25
N SER A 91 -6.02 1.96 -13.80
CA SER A 91 -5.10 3.07 -14.06
C SER A 91 -3.66 2.63 -14.27
N ASN A 92 -2.85 3.53 -14.88
CA ASN A 92 -1.41 3.36 -15.01
C ASN A 92 -0.64 3.75 -13.75
N LYS A 93 -1.31 3.98 -12.63
CA LYS A 93 -0.66 4.44 -11.40
C LYS A 93 -0.46 3.27 -10.46
N ILE A 94 0.76 3.20 -9.92
CA ILE A 94 1.10 2.36 -8.77
C ILE A 94 1.37 3.29 -7.61
N ILE A 95 0.89 2.96 -6.43
CA ILE A 95 1.04 3.82 -5.26
C ILE A 95 1.76 3.04 -4.17
N LEU A 96 2.86 3.61 -3.67
CA LEU A 96 3.45 3.24 -2.40
C LEU A 96 2.94 4.22 -1.36
N GLY A 97 2.17 3.76 -0.38
CA GLY A 97 1.57 4.64 0.63
C GLY A 97 1.68 4.09 2.04
N LEU A 98 1.79 4.97 3.02
CA LEU A 98 1.53 4.69 4.42
C LEU A 98 0.04 4.94 4.66
N GLY A 99 -0.73 3.87 4.61
CA GLY A 99 -2.19 3.90 4.66
C GLY A 99 -2.76 3.40 5.98
N GLN A 100 -4.05 3.63 6.18
CA GLN A 100 -4.82 3.15 7.33
C GLN A 100 -5.89 2.16 6.86
N SER A 101 -6.29 1.23 7.75
CA SER A 101 -7.36 0.29 7.46
C SER A 101 -8.71 1.00 7.28
N PHE A 102 -9.26 0.92 6.06
CA PHE A 102 -10.60 1.41 5.80
C PHE A 102 -11.67 0.57 6.49
N GLN A 103 -11.49 -0.75 6.56
CA GLN A 103 -12.47 -1.66 7.18
C GLN A 103 -12.64 -1.38 8.68
N GLU A 104 -11.55 -1.04 9.37
CA GLU A 104 -11.61 -0.62 10.76
C GLU A 104 -12.38 0.68 10.92
N ALA A 105 -12.05 1.69 10.12
CA ALA A 105 -12.71 2.98 10.16
C ALA A 105 -14.20 2.89 9.77
N GLU A 106 -14.55 2.06 8.79
CA GLU A 106 -15.95 1.84 8.40
C GLU A 106 -16.76 1.22 9.54
N LYS A 107 -16.17 0.26 10.24
CA LYS A 107 -16.80 -0.38 11.41
C LYS A 107 -17.00 0.59 12.57
N GLU A 108 -16.02 1.49 12.79
CA GLU A 108 -16.04 2.43 13.91
C GLU A 108 -16.86 3.69 13.65
N TYR A 109 -16.73 4.27 12.44
CA TYR A 109 -17.29 5.58 12.09
C TYR A 109 -18.39 5.54 11.01
N GLY A 110 -18.64 4.37 10.41
CA GLY A 110 -19.66 4.20 9.37
C GLY A 110 -19.47 5.18 8.20
N LYS A 111 -20.49 6.01 7.93
CA LYS A 111 -20.46 6.99 6.83
C LYS A 111 -19.39 8.08 6.97
N ASP A 112 -18.91 8.33 8.17
CA ASP A 112 -17.92 9.37 8.46
C ASP A 112 -16.47 8.81 8.41
N SER A 113 -16.28 7.54 8.03
CA SER A 113 -14.99 6.84 7.97
C SER A 113 -13.93 7.59 7.16
N ASN A 114 -14.27 8.09 5.97
CA ASN A 114 -13.32 8.84 5.14
C ASN A 114 -12.82 10.13 5.82
N GLN A 115 -13.74 10.88 6.45
CA GLN A 115 -13.39 12.12 7.13
C GLN A 115 -12.50 11.85 8.35
N ASN A 116 -12.80 10.79 9.11
CA ASN A 116 -11.99 10.42 10.27
C ASN A 116 -10.61 9.89 9.87
N LEU A 117 -10.51 9.07 8.81
CA LEU A 117 -9.25 8.62 8.26
C LEU A 117 -8.35 9.79 7.82
N ASP A 118 -8.93 10.79 7.15
CA ASP A 118 -8.18 11.98 6.72
C ASP A 118 -7.69 12.81 7.91
N LYS A 119 -8.52 13.00 8.95
CA LYS A 119 -8.12 13.68 10.20
C LYS A 119 -7.01 12.94 10.92
N GLN A 120 -7.13 11.61 11.06
CA GLN A 120 -6.09 10.79 11.67
C GLN A 120 -4.78 10.86 10.88
N ALA A 121 -4.84 10.80 9.54
CA ALA A 121 -3.67 10.96 8.69
C ALA A 121 -2.96 12.32 8.90
N GLU A 122 -3.73 13.38 9.14
CA GLU A 122 -3.20 14.70 9.43
C GLU A 122 -2.45 14.75 10.78
N ILE A 123 -3.03 14.16 11.82
CA ILE A 123 -2.40 14.02 13.14
C ILE A 123 -1.10 13.20 13.03
N MET A 124 -1.13 12.08 12.31
CA MET A 124 0.04 11.24 12.10
C MET A 124 1.16 11.98 11.34
N ARG A 125 0.82 12.77 10.31
CA ARG A 125 1.80 13.62 9.59
C ARG A 125 2.47 14.64 10.48
N MET A 126 1.73 15.25 11.42
CA MET A 126 2.32 16.20 12.38
C MET A 126 3.37 15.56 13.28
N LYS A 127 3.33 14.25 13.49
CA LYS A 127 4.33 13.51 14.27
C LYS A 127 5.62 13.21 13.48
N ILE A 128 5.55 13.19 12.16
CA ILE A 128 6.67 12.83 11.27
C ILE A 128 6.84 13.84 10.13
N PRO A 129 6.93 15.15 10.42
CA PRO A 129 6.94 16.21 9.41
C PRO A 129 8.19 16.19 8.51
N GLU A 130 9.29 15.60 8.95
CA GLU A 130 10.55 15.46 8.21
C GLU A 130 10.40 14.64 6.93
N PHE A 131 9.45 13.73 6.87
CA PHE A 131 9.20 12.89 5.70
C PHE A 131 8.42 13.59 4.58
N LYS A 132 7.93 14.80 4.82
CA LYS A 132 7.22 15.60 3.81
C LYS A 132 8.08 15.92 2.57
N SER A 133 9.40 15.93 2.71
CA SER A 133 10.32 16.13 1.60
C SER A 133 10.43 14.94 0.66
N PHE A 134 10.12 13.74 1.13
CA PHE A 134 10.18 12.49 0.35
C PHE A 134 8.85 12.13 -0.28
N PHE A 135 7.72 12.55 0.32
CA PHE A 135 6.40 12.01 0.02
C PHE A 135 5.35 13.09 -0.18
N SER A 136 4.33 12.76 -0.99
CA SER A 136 3.12 13.58 -1.10
C SER A 136 2.21 13.36 0.11
N SER A 137 1.64 14.45 0.61
CA SER A 137 0.57 14.46 1.64
C SER A 137 -0.82 14.72 1.05
N SER A 138 -0.93 14.86 -0.28
CA SER A 138 -2.21 15.01 -0.98
C SER A 138 -2.97 13.68 -1.00
N LYS A 139 -4.19 13.67 -1.52
CA LYS A 139 -4.91 12.43 -1.78
C LYS A 139 -4.33 11.77 -3.04
N PRO A 140 -4.04 10.45 -3.03
CA PRO A 140 -3.56 9.76 -4.21
C PRO A 140 -4.61 9.80 -5.34
N LYS A 141 -4.13 9.90 -6.57
CA LYS A 141 -4.95 9.93 -7.79
C LYS A 141 -5.31 8.50 -8.21
N ILE A 142 -6.13 7.83 -7.42
CA ILE A 142 -6.64 6.49 -7.73
C ILE A 142 -8.02 6.65 -8.37
N GLU A 143 -8.19 6.19 -9.61
CA GLU A 143 -9.48 6.08 -10.27
C GLU A 143 -10.05 4.68 -9.98
N ILE A 144 -11.16 4.62 -9.26
CA ILE A 144 -11.87 3.37 -8.97
C ILE A 144 -13.31 3.58 -9.38
N ASN A 145 -13.88 2.61 -10.08
CA ASN A 145 -15.28 2.59 -10.49
C ASN A 145 -16.23 2.76 -9.28
N GLY A 146 -16.45 4.01 -8.86
CA GLY A 146 -17.46 4.41 -7.88
C GLY A 146 -17.15 4.21 -6.39
N ARG A 147 -15.99 3.67 -5.99
CA ARG A 147 -15.61 3.53 -4.57
C ARG A 147 -14.37 4.37 -4.23
N LEU A 148 -14.58 5.40 -3.39
CA LEU A 148 -13.57 6.40 -3.03
C LEU A 148 -12.65 5.99 -1.86
N ASN A 149 -12.78 4.78 -1.36
CA ASN A 149 -12.25 4.36 -0.06
C ASN A 149 -10.73 4.31 0.03
N TYR A 150 -10.03 4.15 -1.10
CA TYR A 150 -8.56 4.08 -1.14
C TYR A 150 -7.87 5.44 -1.28
N LYS A 151 -8.62 6.54 -1.40
CA LYS A 151 -8.07 7.91 -1.47
C LYS A 151 -7.88 8.54 -0.10
N SER A 152 -8.64 8.09 0.90
CA SER A 152 -8.60 8.64 2.25
C SER A 152 -7.66 7.86 3.17
N GLY A 153 -7.12 8.53 4.19
CA GLY A 153 -6.34 7.91 5.23
C GLY A 153 -4.87 7.66 4.90
N HIS A 154 -4.36 8.11 3.74
CA HIS A 154 -2.93 8.07 3.48
C HIS A 154 -2.20 9.15 4.30
N VAL A 155 -1.28 8.72 5.15
CA VAL A 155 -0.36 9.63 5.85
C VAL A 155 0.56 10.28 4.84
N TYR A 156 1.26 9.47 4.07
CA TYR A 156 2.13 9.84 2.95
C TYR A 156 2.02 8.84 1.81
N HIS A 157 2.36 9.27 0.59
CA HIS A 157 2.44 8.37 -0.55
C HIS A 157 3.38 8.88 -1.65
N ILE A 158 3.76 7.95 -2.53
CA ILE A 158 4.37 8.21 -3.84
C ILE A 158 3.47 7.61 -4.91
N GLU A 159 3.27 8.31 -6.01
CA GLU A 159 2.62 7.80 -7.21
C GLU A 159 3.66 7.53 -8.29
N TYR A 160 3.69 6.32 -8.81
CA TYR A 160 4.50 5.94 -9.95
C TYR A 160 3.63 5.81 -11.20
N ASP A 161 4.16 6.19 -12.36
CA ASP A 161 3.59 5.79 -13.64
C ASP A 161 4.11 4.39 -13.99
N ALA A 162 3.22 3.43 -14.13
CA ALA A 162 3.60 2.05 -14.42
C ALA A 162 4.25 1.87 -15.82
N ALA A 163 4.05 2.85 -16.73
CA ALA A 163 4.71 2.86 -18.03
C ALA A 163 6.13 3.46 -17.99
N ASP A 164 6.47 4.18 -16.92
CA ASP A 164 7.78 4.83 -16.73
C ASP A 164 8.18 4.75 -15.25
N LEU A 165 8.40 3.53 -14.77
CA LEU A 165 8.85 3.30 -13.40
C LEU A 165 10.30 3.77 -13.21
N PRO A 166 10.62 4.33 -12.03
CA PRO A 166 11.99 4.64 -11.63
C PRO A 166 12.92 3.42 -11.68
N SER A 167 14.21 3.65 -11.51
CA SER A 167 15.19 2.57 -11.40
C SER A 167 14.88 1.64 -10.20
N GLU A 168 15.42 0.43 -10.21
CA GLU A 168 15.28 -0.50 -9.09
C GLU A 168 15.82 0.12 -7.80
N GLU A 169 16.96 0.82 -7.88
CA GLU A 169 17.62 1.47 -6.74
C GLU A 169 16.74 2.56 -6.14
N GLU A 170 16.07 3.36 -6.98
CA GLU A 170 15.18 4.43 -6.52
C GLU A 170 13.90 3.85 -5.91
N LEU A 171 13.32 2.80 -6.49
CA LEU A 171 12.17 2.11 -5.93
C LEU A 171 12.47 1.51 -4.55
N VAL A 172 13.64 0.90 -4.39
CA VAL A 172 14.10 0.34 -3.11
C VAL A 172 14.36 1.45 -2.10
N ALA A 173 15.01 2.55 -2.50
CA ALA A 173 15.24 3.70 -1.62
C ALA A 173 13.91 4.32 -1.13
N ASN A 174 12.93 4.44 -2.01
CA ASN A 174 11.59 4.92 -1.67
C ASN A 174 10.86 3.99 -0.69
N LEU A 175 11.02 2.66 -0.87
CA LEU A 175 10.48 1.68 0.07
C LEU A 175 11.13 1.83 1.45
N HIS A 176 12.47 1.94 1.52
CA HIS A 176 13.18 2.12 2.79
C HIS A 176 12.78 3.42 3.50
N ASN A 177 12.70 4.53 2.78
CA ASN A 177 12.21 5.79 3.35
C ASN A 177 10.75 5.68 3.89
N MET A 178 9.90 4.88 3.23
CA MET A 178 8.54 4.64 3.69
C MET A 178 8.50 3.77 4.95
N LEU A 179 9.39 2.78 5.06
CA LEU A 179 9.55 1.97 6.25
C LEU A 179 10.09 2.80 7.43
N ASP A 180 11.07 3.68 7.18
CA ASP A 180 11.60 4.59 8.19
C ASP A 180 10.51 5.55 8.70
N ALA A 181 9.66 6.07 7.82
CA ALA A 181 8.51 6.88 8.21
C ALA A 181 7.51 6.09 9.06
N TYR A 182 7.26 4.84 8.72
CA TYR A 182 6.37 3.94 9.44
C TYR A 182 6.88 3.63 10.85
N GLU A 183 8.16 3.27 11.00
CA GLU A 183 8.80 3.02 12.30
C GLU A 183 8.86 4.29 13.15
N THR A 184 9.27 5.42 12.55
CA THR A 184 9.31 6.70 13.27
C THR A 184 7.93 7.06 13.80
N LEU A 185 6.90 6.87 13.00
CA LEU A 185 5.51 7.10 13.42
C LEU A 185 5.12 6.19 14.59
N PHE A 186 5.47 4.90 14.53
CA PHE A 186 5.21 3.95 15.60
C PHE A 186 5.86 4.38 16.92
N PHE A 187 7.14 4.73 16.89
CA PHE A 187 7.87 5.19 18.08
C PHE A 187 7.34 6.53 18.64
N ARG A 188 6.68 7.33 17.82
CA ARG A 188 6.04 8.60 18.25
C ARG A 188 4.55 8.45 18.60
N GLY A 189 4.11 7.23 18.86
CA GLY A 189 2.75 6.95 19.35
C GLY A 189 1.70 6.73 18.26
N GLY A 190 2.10 6.58 17.00
CA GLY A 190 1.18 6.16 15.94
C GLY A 190 -0.04 7.07 15.79
N ARG A 191 -1.23 6.48 15.98
CA ARG A 191 -2.53 7.18 15.90
C ARG A 191 -2.93 7.94 17.19
N ASP A 192 -2.32 7.63 18.36
CA ASP A 192 -2.69 8.13 19.69
C ASP A 192 -2.25 9.57 19.93
#